data_2b2da418b2af0c1ed15e9ae57954639b
#
_entry.id   2b2da418b2af0c1ed15e9ae57954639b
#
_cell.length_a   1.000
_cell.length_b   1.000
_cell.length_c   1.000
_cell.angle_alpha   90.00
_cell.angle_beta   90.00
_cell.angle_gamma   90.00
#
_symmetry.space_group_name_H-M   'P 1'
#
loop_
_entity.id
_entity.type
_entity.pdbx_description
1 polymer ?
#
loop_
_entity_poly.entity_id
_entity_poly.type
_entity_poly.pdbx_seq_one_letter_code
_entity_poly.pdbx_strand_id
1 'polypeptide(L)'
;MKSSSKWKKATAKAGYSAKTVMYIMLGAFILTSVLNTMGREKASQSHVFITLKQQPLGQVFLGILVLGLACYASWRWLQIFITDKSTDDSFFIYMINKVFFFVSGAFYFIAAYAGGKTLLALKSSSSSQGSGKKVSEFLMQYEWGLVLVTAIGLCILIFAIMQFKHAYTTDFLEKFSLPALSQRIEKSVTVTGRLGYTARGVVYSLVGSFFILAAFLSNPSEAGGLQKALETLMQQPFGPYLIAAVGAGFIMFGLYCALEAKYRKID
;
A
#
# COMPACT_ATOMS: atom_id res chain seq x y z
N MET A 1 23.25 20.16 14.44
CA MET A 1 22.27 19.10 14.70
C MET A 1 20.78 19.47 14.47
N LYS A 2 20.32 20.72 14.65
CA LYS A 2 18.89 21.12 14.41
C LYS A 2 18.38 21.03 12.96
N SER A 3 19.25 21.11 11.94
CA SER A 3 18.85 21.08 10.52
C SER A 3 18.44 19.67 10.04
N SER A 4 19.12 18.63 10.49
CA SER A 4 18.83 17.23 10.14
C SER A 4 17.43 16.78 10.59
N SER A 5 16.96 17.23 11.75
CA SER A 5 15.62 16.90 12.28
C SER A 5 14.48 17.52 11.45
N LYS A 6 14.63 18.76 10.99
CA LYS A 6 13.60 19.45 10.18
C LYS A 6 13.37 18.78 8.82
N TRP A 7 14.45 18.40 8.15
CA TRP A 7 14.38 17.73 6.86
C TRP A 7 13.72 16.35 6.97
N LYS A 8 14.10 15.52 7.94
CA LYS A 8 13.47 14.24 8.22
C LYS A 8 11.95 14.38 8.42
N LYS A 9 11.54 15.36 9.22
CA LYS A 9 10.12 15.66 9.49
C LYS A 9 9.36 16.07 8.23
N ALA A 10 9.94 16.90 7.38
CA ALA A 10 9.34 17.35 6.14
C ALA A 10 9.15 16.18 5.16
N THR A 11 10.18 15.36 4.96
CA THR A 11 10.13 14.18 4.06
C THR A 11 9.09 13.15 4.53
N ALA A 12 9.05 12.86 5.82
CA ALA A 12 8.06 11.95 6.38
C ALA A 12 6.63 12.48 6.20
N LYS A 13 6.37 13.76 6.51
CA LYS A 13 5.06 14.40 6.32
C LYS A 13 4.63 14.37 4.86
N ALA A 14 5.50 14.73 3.92
CA ALA A 14 5.20 14.68 2.50
C ALA A 14 4.83 13.25 2.05
N GLY A 15 5.56 12.23 2.50
CA GLY A 15 5.27 10.84 2.21
C GLY A 15 3.93 10.36 2.78
N TYR A 16 3.59 10.70 4.02
CA TYR A 16 2.29 10.33 4.60
C TYR A 16 1.13 11.08 3.93
N SER A 17 1.31 12.35 3.56
CA SER A 17 0.32 13.11 2.79
C SER A 17 0.06 12.50 1.41
N ALA A 18 1.11 12.06 0.70
CA ALA A 18 0.98 11.37 -0.58
C ALA A 18 0.22 10.03 -0.43
N LYS A 19 0.52 9.25 0.62
CA LYS A 19 -0.25 8.04 0.95
C LYS A 19 -1.72 8.36 1.21
N THR A 20 -2.01 9.43 1.92
CA THR A 20 -3.38 9.89 2.19
C THR A 20 -4.14 10.05 0.88
N VAL A 21 -3.61 10.85 -0.04
CA VAL A 21 -4.27 11.11 -1.34
C VAL A 21 -4.44 9.81 -2.12
N MET A 22 -3.38 9.00 -2.22
CA MET A 22 -3.42 7.74 -2.98
C MET A 22 -4.49 6.78 -2.45
N TYR A 23 -4.56 6.57 -1.13
CA TYR A 23 -5.52 5.61 -0.57
C TYR A 23 -6.95 6.12 -0.55
N ILE A 24 -7.19 7.42 -0.33
CA ILE A 24 -8.53 8.01 -0.45
C ILE A 24 -9.03 7.89 -1.89
N MET A 25 -8.22 8.24 -2.89
CA MET A 25 -8.60 8.11 -4.29
C MET A 25 -8.85 6.66 -4.67
N LEU A 26 -7.97 5.75 -4.27
CA LEU A 26 -8.13 4.32 -4.54
C LEU A 26 -9.43 3.78 -3.95
N GLY A 27 -9.73 4.12 -2.69
CA GLY A 27 -10.98 3.73 -2.04
C GLY A 27 -12.21 4.35 -2.72
N ALA A 28 -12.14 5.62 -3.13
CA ALA A 28 -13.21 6.28 -3.88
C ALA A 28 -13.46 5.58 -5.23
N PHE A 29 -12.41 5.22 -5.99
CA PHE A 29 -12.58 4.46 -7.24
C PHE A 29 -13.16 3.08 -7.03
N ILE A 30 -12.77 2.39 -5.96
CA ILE A 30 -13.37 1.10 -5.60
C ILE A 30 -14.87 1.28 -5.33
N LEU A 31 -15.27 2.31 -4.58
CA LEU A 31 -16.68 2.59 -4.28
C LEU A 31 -17.46 2.97 -5.55
N THR A 32 -16.91 3.85 -6.39
CA THR A 32 -17.59 4.25 -7.64
C THR A 32 -17.73 3.08 -8.61
N SER A 33 -16.78 2.13 -8.63
CA SER A 33 -16.90 0.92 -9.45
C SER A 33 -18.05 0.00 -9.01
N VAL A 34 -18.42 0.04 -7.74
CA VAL A 34 -19.61 -0.69 -7.22
C VAL A 34 -20.91 0.06 -7.56
N LEU A 35 -20.91 1.39 -7.44
CA LEU A 35 -22.10 2.20 -7.72
C LEU A 35 -22.41 2.25 -9.23
N ASN A 36 -21.36 2.26 -10.06
CA ASN A 36 -21.48 2.22 -11.51
C ASN A 36 -21.38 0.77 -12.01
N THR A 37 -22.33 -0.08 -11.66
CA THR A 37 -22.42 -1.47 -12.18
C THR A 37 -22.45 -1.55 -13.72
N MET A 38 -22.48 -0.43 -14.42
CA MET A 38 -22.43 -0.31 -15.88
C MET A 38 -21.08 0.14 -16.46
N GLY A 39 -20.14 0.67 -15.65
CA GLY A 39 -18.84 1.11 -16.11
C GLY A 39 -17.73 0.20 -15.59
N ARG A 40 -17.19 -0.67 -16.45
CA ARG A 40 -16.07 -1.59 -16.15
C ARG A 40 -14.74 -0.85 -15.96
N GLU A 41 -14.70 0.19 -15.16
CA GLU A 41 -13.44 0.87 -14.84
C GLU A 41 -12.69 0.11 -13.74
N LYS A 42 -11.47 -0.27 -14.08
CA LYS A 42 -10.64 -1.15 -13.26
C LYS A 42 -9.93 -0.35 -12.16
N ALA A 43 -10.37 -0.47 -10.93
CA ALA A 43 -9.75 0.19 -9.78
C ALA A 43 -8.31 -0.33 -9.54
N SER A 44 -7.32 0.50 -9.81
CA SER A 44 -5.90 0.22 -9.58
C SER A 44 -5.11 1.49 -9.29
N GLN A 45 -3.90 1.36 -8.75
CA GLN A 45 -3.03 2.53 -8.54
C GLN A 45 -2.73 3.27 -9.85
N SER A 46 -2.51 2.53 -10.94
CA SER A 46 -2.27 3.14 -12.26
C SER A 46 -3.48 3.91 -12.76
N HIS A 47 -4.69 3.44 -12.48
CA HIS A 47 -5.93 4.12 -12.83
C HIS A 47 -6.07 5.44 -12.07
N VAL A 48 -5.71 5.46 -10.77
CA VAL A 48 -5.65 6.71 -9.98
C VAL A 48 -4.76 7.75 -10.66
N PHE A 49 -3.58 7.36 -11.14
CA PHE A 49 -2.66 8.29 -11.80
C PHE A 49 -3.21 8.82 -13.12
N ILE A 50 -3.85 7.98 -13.93
CA ILE A 50 -4.44 8.37 -15.22
C ILE A 50 -5.60 9.34 -14.99
N THR A 51 -6.51 9.00 -14.10
CA THR A 51 -7.68 9.84 -13.79
C THR A 51 -7.26 11.19 -13.18
N LEU A 52 -6.25 11.16 -12.28
CA LEU A 52 -5.73 12.40 -11.72
C LEU A 52 -5.17 13.30 -12.81
N LYS A 53 -4.45 12.74 -13.80
CA LYS A 53 -3.88 13.49 -14.93
C LYS A 53 -4.95 14.17 -15.80
N GLN A 54 -6.14 13.58 -15.92
CA GLN A 54 -7.26 14.10 -16.72
C GLN A 54 -8.03 15.26 -16.06
N GLN A 55 -7.83 15.48 -14.75
CA GLN A 55 -8.47 16.58 -14.05
C GLN A 55 -7.79 17.94 -14.32
N PRO A 56 -8.51 19.08 -14.20
CA PRO A 56 -7.90 20.40 -14.21
C PRO A 56 -6.74 20.46 -13.20
N LEU A 57 -5.57 20.95 -13.63
CA LEU A 57 -4.33 20.93 -12.83
C LEU A 57 -3.83 19.51 -12.44
N GLY A 58 -4.39 18.47 -13.05
CA GLY A 58 -4.10 17.07 -12.70
C GLY A 58 -2.63 16.70 -12.84
N GLN A 59 -1.92 17.28 -13.81
CA GLN A 59 -0.48 17.07 -13.98
C GLN A 59 0.32 17.60 -12.78
N VAL A 60 -0.07 18.74 -12.22
CA VAL A 60 0.57 19.32 -11.02
C VAL A 60 0.30 18.44 -9.81
N PHE A 61 -0.96 18.03 -9.60
CA PHE A 61 -1.32 17.12 -8.51
C PHE A 61 -0.63 15.76 -8.65
N LEU A 62 -0.55 15.21 -9.87
CA LEU A 62 0.17 13.96 -10.12
C LEU A 62 1.67 14.12 -9.84
N GLY A 63 2.28 15.24 -10.24
CA GLY A 63 3.67 15.55 -9.92
C GLY A 63 3.93 15.60 -8.41
N ILE A 64 3.07 16.29 -7.65
CA ILE A 64 3.15 16.36 -6.19
C ILE A 64 2.98 14.97 -5.57
N LEU A 65 2.04 14.16 -6.07
CA LEU A 65 1.83 12.79 -5.59
C LEU A 65 3.05 11.91 -5.84
N VAL A 66 3.64 11.95 -7.04
CA VAL A 66 4.84 11.20 -7.40
C VAL A 66 6.02 11.59 -6.52
N LEU A 67 6.25 12.90 -6.32
CA LEU A 67 7.29 13.39 -5.43
C LEU A 67 7.06 12.91 -3.98
N GLY A 68 5.83 12.98 -3.48
CA GLY A 68 5.48 12.52 -2.15
C GLY A 68 5.71 11.02 -1.96
N LEU A 69 5.36 10.20 -2.96
CA LEU A 69 5.63 8.75 -2.93
C LEU A 69 7.12 8.45 -2.97
N ALA A 70 7.90 9.18 -3.78
CA ALA A 70 9.36 9.08 -3.82
C ALA A 70 9.99 9.49 -2.48
N CYS A 71 9.52 10.58 -1.87
CA CYS A 71 9.95 10.99 -0.53
C CYS A 71 9.64 9.93 0.52
N TYR A 72 8.47 9.28 0.43
CA TYR A 72 8.12 8.21 1.37
C TYR A 72 8.96 6.95 1.16
N ALA A 73 9.24 6.57 -0.08
CA ALA A 73 10.15 5.47 -0.41
C ALA A 73 11.56 5.73 0.15
N SER A 74 12.09 6.94 -0.07
CA SER A 74 13.38 7.37 0.48
C SER A 74 13.39 7.34 2.01
N TRP A 75 12.31 7.80 2.65
CA TRP A 75 12.16 7.71 4.10
C TRP A 75 12.19 6.27 4.61
N ARG A 76 11.52 5.34 3.91
CA ARG A 76 11.53 3.92 4.25
C ARG A 76 12.93 3.31 4.17
N TRP A 77 13.69 3.65 3.12
CA TRP A 77 15.07 3.18 3.00
C TRP A 77 15.99 3.81 4.03
N LEU A 78 15.81 5.09 4.35
CA LEU A 78 16.55 5.73 5.45
C LEU A 78 16.31 5.05 6.80
N GLN A 79 15.09 4.55 7.05
CA GLN A 79 14.79 3.82 8.28
C GLN A 79 15.65 2.56 8.46
N ILE A 80 16.11 1.92 7.37
CA ILE A 80 17.00 0.75 7.42
C ILE A 80 18.33 1.10 8.11
N PHE A 81 18.82 2.32 7.89
CA PHE A 81 20.10 2.78 8.42
C PHE A 81 19.98 3.49 9.78
N ILE A 82 18.84 4.09 10.07
CA ILE A 82 18.62 4.90 11.28
C ILE A 82 18.08 4.05 12.43
N THR A 83 17.37 2.95 12.13
CA THR A 83 16.79 2.09 13.16
C THR A 83 17.88 1.21 13.75
N ASP A 84 18.31 1.55 14.97
CA ASP A 84 19.22 0.74 15.75
C ASP A 84 18.50 -0.44 16.41
N LYS A 85 19.26 -1.48 16.71
CA LYS A 85 18.75 -2.64 17.45
C LYS A 85 18.42 -2.19 18.87
N SER A 86 17.14 -2.29 19.27
CA SER A 86 16.77 -2.14 20.68
C SER A 86 17.39 -3.26 21.51
N THR A 87 17.75 -2.97 22.77
CA THR A 87 18.37 -3.94 23.68
C THR A 87 17.49 -5.17 23.93
N ASP A 88 16.17 -5.00 23.78
CA ASP A 88 15.18 -6.07 24.03
C ASP A 88 14.74 -6.80 22.75
N ASP A 89 15.15 -6.33 21.56
CA ASP A 89 14.75 -6.96 20.29
C ASP A 89 15.65 -8.17 19.97
N SER A 90 15.02 -9.32 19.71
CA SER A 90 15.69 -10.45 19.10
C SER A 90 16.31 -10.04 17.76
N PHE A 91 17.52 -10.51 17.45
CA PHE A 91 18.19 -10.28 16.16
C PHE A 91 17.29 -10.62 14.97
N PHE A 92 16.44 -11.63 15.11
CA PHE A 92 15.50 -12.05 14.09
C PHE A 92 14.41 -10.97 13.82
N ILE A 93 13.83 -10.38 14.88
CA ILE A 93 12.82 -9.31 14.77
C ILE A 93 13.44 -8.06 14.12
N TYR A 94 14.67 -7.72 14.51
CA TYR A 94 15.41 -6.60 13.92
C TYR A 94 15.62 -6.79 12.40
N MET A 95 16.02 -7.99 11.97
CA MET A 95 16.20 -8.30 10.54
C MET A 95 14.87 -8.27 9.78
N ILE A 96 13.80 -8.82 10.34
CA ILE A 96 12.46 -8.75 9.75
C ILE A 96 12.03 -7.29 9.54
N ASN A 97 12.25 -6.42 10.51
CA ASN A 97 11.91 -5.01 10.40
C ASN A 97 12.69 -4.31 9.26
N LYS A 98 13.99 -4.62 9.11
CA LYS A 98 14.81 -4.07 8.00
C LYS A 98 14.33 -4.55 6.63
N VAL A 99 14.03 -5.83 6.50
CA VAL A 99 13.44 -6.40 5.27
C VAL A 99 12.09 -5.73 4.98
N PHE A 100 11.26 -5.52 6.00
CA PHE A 100 9.99 -4.82 5.86
C PHE A 100 10.17 -3.38 5.35
N PHE A 101 11.13 -2.63 5.89
CA PHE A 101 11.41 -1.27 5.41
C PHE A 101 11.91 -1.28 3.97
N PHE A 102 12.78 -2.21 3.60
CA PHE A 102 13.30 -2.36 2.25
C PHE A 102 12.19 -2.67 1.24
N VAL A 103 11.38 -3.70 1.49
CA VAL A 103 10.27 -4.12 0.61
C VAL A 103 9.22 -3.02 0.49
N SER A 104 8.87 -2.40 1.62
CA SER A 104 7.93 -1.27 1.62
C SER A 104 8.46 -0.09 0.81
N GLY A 105 9.74 0.26 0.96
CA GLY A 105 10.38 1.33 0.19
C GLY A 105 10.39 1.03 -1.31
N ALA A 106 10.74 -0.19 -1.70
CA ALA A 106 10.72 -0.63 -3.09
C ALA A 106 9.31 -0.55 -3.70
N PHE A 107 8.28 -0.98 -2.96
CA PHE A 107 6.90 -0.89 -3.41
C PHE A 107 6.46 0.56 -3.72
N TYR A 108 6.76 1.51 -2.82
CA TYR A 108 6.42 2.92 -3.03
C TYR A 108 7.29 3.59 -4.10
N PHE A 109 8.54 3.14 -4.28
CA PHE A 109 9.38 3.59 -5.38
C PHE A 109 8.82 3.15 -6.74
N ILE A 110 8.38 1.90 -6.86
CA ILE A 110 7.71 1.38 -8.06
C ILE A 110 6.44 2.18 -8.36
N ALA A 111 5.64 2.50 -7.33
CA ALA A 111 4.45 3.33 -7.49
C ALA A 111 4.80 4.76 -7.96
N ALA A 112 5.84 5.38 -7.40
CA ALA A 112 6.34 6.69 -7.82
C ALA A 112 6.83 6.66 -9.28
N TYR A 113 7.57 5.61 -9.67
CA TYR A 113 8.04 5.42 -11.04
C TYR A 113 6.87 5.25 -12.03
N ALA A 114 5.86 4.46 -11.68
CA ALA A 114 4.66 4.28 -12.51
C ALA A 114 3.90 5.61 -12.68
N GLY A 115 3.72 6.39 -11.62
CA GLY A 115 3.14 7.73 -11.68
C GLY A 115 3.97 8.70 -12.52
N GLY A 116 5.30 8.66 -12.41
CA GLY A 116 6.23 9.45 -13.20
C GLY A 116 6.14 9.15 -14.71
N LYS A 117 6.05 7.87 -15.08
CA LYS A 117 5.78 7.47 -16.47
C LYS A 117 4.47 8.04 -16.99
N THR A 118 3.42 8.01 -16.19
CA THR A 118 2.11 8.58 -16.57
C THR A 118 2.19 10.09 -16.72
N LEU A 119 2.94 10.78 -15.85
CA LEU A 119 3.15 12.23 -15.92
C LEU A 119 3.87 12.63 -17.22
N LEU A 120 4.93 11.92 -17.58
CA LEU A 120 5.76 12.19 -18.78
C LEU A 120 5.12 11.72 -20.09
N ALA A 121 3.88 11.22 -20.06
CA ALA A 121 3.19 10.67 -21.23
C ALA A 121 3.96 9.56 -21.96
N LEU A 122 4.96 8.98 -21.34
CA LEU A 122 5.64 7.80 -21.87
C LEU A 122 4.58 6.69 -21.94
N LYS A 123 4.41 6.08 -23.13
CA LYS A 123 3.45 4.99 -23.37
C LYS A 123 3.59 3.95 -22.24
N SER A 124 2.78 4.10 -21.22
CA SER A 124 2.64 3.07 -20.21
C SER A 124 1.60 2.07 -20.73
N SER A 125 2.05 0.88 -21.05
CA SER A 125 1.16 -0.26 -21.11
C SER A 125 0.58 -0.44 -19.70
N SER A 126 -0.46 0.31 -19.41
CA SER A 126 -1.11 0.43 -18.14
C SER A 126 -2.06 -0.74 -17.96
N SER A 127 -1.54 -1.82 -17.46
CA SER A 127 -2.41 -2.79 -16.80
C SER A 127 -1.73 -3.20 -15.49
N SER A 128 -2.21 -2.68 -14.37
CA SER A 128 -1.84 -3.18 -13.05
C SER A 128 -2.22 -4.67 -12.90
N GLN A 129 -3.14 -5.15 -13.73
CA GLN A 129 -3.47 -6.56 -13.89
C GLN A 129 -2.29 -7.39 -14.40
N GLY A 130 -1.43 -6.77 -15.23
CA GLY A 130 -0.26 -7.43 -15.79
C GLY A 130 0.96 -7.47 -14.87
N SER A 131 1.04 -6.68 -13.81
CA SER A 131 2.28 -6.62 -13.01
C SER A 131 2.57 -7.92 -12.27
N GLY A 132 1.60 -8.48 -11.55
CA GLY A 132 1.76 -9.77 -10.87
C GLY A 132 1.97 -10.90 -11.87
N LYS A 133 1.16 -10.95 -12.92
CA LYS A 133 1.29 -11.92 -14.00
C LYS A 133 2.66 -11.81 -14.69
N LYS A 134 3.07 -10.61 -15.11
CA LYS A 134 4.39 -10.40 -15.76
C LYS A 134 5.57 -10.80 -14.88
N VAL A 135 5.51 -10.49 -13.58
CA VAL A 135 6.54 -10.91 -12.64
C VAL A 135 6.58 -12.42 -12.53
N SER A 136 5.43 -13.08 -12.40
CA SER A 136 5.35 -14.54 -12.37
C SER A 136 5.78 -15.17 -13.69
N GLU A 137 5.36 -14.63 -14.84
CA GLU A 137 5.79 -15.10 -16.18
C GLU A 137 7.31 -15.03 -16.33
N PHE A 138 7.92 -13.91 -15.93
CA PHE A 138 9.37 -13.74 -16.00
C PHE A 138 10.11 -14.71 -15.07
N LEU A 139 9.63 -14.86 -13.83
CA LEU A 139 10.25 -15.74 -12.86
C LEU A 139 10.11 -17.22 -13.24
N MET A 140 8.92 -17.63 -13.69
CA MET A 140 8.63 -19.03 -14.05
C MET A 140 9.34 -19.52 -15.30
N GLN A 141 10.03 -18.66 -16.06
CA GLN A 141 10.94 -19.08 -17.13
C GLN A 141 12.19 -19.79 -16.62
N TYR A 142 12.48 -19.67 -15.33
CA TYR A 142 13.63 -20.30 -14.70
C TYR A 142 13.19 -21.48 -13.82
N GLU A 143 14.00 -22.52 -13.71
CA GLU A 143 13.70 -23.72 -12.90
C GLU A 143 13.44 -23.37 -11.41
N TRP A 144 14.16 -22.38 -10.88
CA TRP A 144 13.98 -21.88 -9.51
C TRP A 144 12.84 -20.85 -9.36
N GLY A 145 12.20 -20.47 -10.46
CA GLY A 145 11.17 -19.42 -10.47
C GLY A 145 9.92 -19.75 -9.66
N LEU A 146 9.50 -21.02 -9.67
CA LEU A 146 8.37 -21.49 -8.85
C LEU A 146 8.62 -21.28 -7.36
N VAL A 147 9.84 -21.54 -6.91
CA VAL A 147 10.25 -21.32 -5.51
C VAL A 147 10.19 -19.83 -5.16
N LEU A 148 10.66 -18.96 -6.06
CA LEU A 148 10.59 -17.51 -5.85
C LEU A 148 9.15 -16.98 -5.84
N VAL A 149 8.31 -17.44 -6.76
CA VAL A 149 6.89 -17.02 -6.80
C VAL A 149 6.18 -17.46 -5.52
N THR A 150 6.45 -18.66 -5.05
CA THR A 150 5.94 -19.16 -3.76
C THR A 150 6.45 -18.31 -2.60
N ALA A 151 7.74 -17.99 -2.56
CA ALA A 151 8.34 -17.15 -1.52
C ALA A 151 7.73 -15.74 -1.50
N ILE A 152 7.49 -15.13 -2.67
CA ILE A 152 6.77 -13.84 -2.80
C ILE A 152 5.37 -13.96 -2.21
N GLY A 153 4.61 -15.01 -2.59
CA GLY A 153 3.27 -15.25 -2.06
C GLY A 153 3.25 -15.39 -0.54
N LEU A 154 4.18 -16.17 0.03
CA LEU A 154 4.33 -16.31 1.48
C LEU A 154 4.68 -14.99 2.17
N CYS A 155 5.60 -14.22 1.61
CA CYS A 155 5.92 -12.88 2.13
C CYS A 155 4.67 -11.97 2.16
N ILE A 156 3.87 -11.97 1.10
CA ILE A 156 2.63 -11.17 1.06
C ILE A 156 1.63 -11.65 2.11
N LEU A 157 1.50 -12.97 2.34
CA LEU A 157 0.64 -13.51 3.39
C LEU A 157 1.13 -13.14 4.79
N ILE A 158 2.44 -13.15 5.04
CA ILE A 158 3.01 -12.65 6.30
C ILE A 158 2.65 -11.18 6.48
N PHE A 159 2.75 -10.35 5.43
CA PHE A 159 2.29 -8.96 5.51
C PHE A 159 0.79 -8.84 5.78
N ALA A 160 -0.04 -9.72 5.23
CA ALA A 160 -1.47 -9.76 5.53
C ALA A 160 -1.72 -10.03 7.02
N ILE A 161 -1.05 -11.02 7.59
CA ILE A 161 -1.12 -11.34 9.03
C ILE A 161 -0.67 -10.14 9.87
N MET A 162 0.41 -9.46 9.49
CA MET A 162 0.87 -8.26 10.18
C MET A 162 -0.17 -7.12 10.13
N GLN A 163 -0.91 -6.96 9.00
CA GLN A 163 -1.99 -5.98 8.92
C GLN A 163 -3.11 -6.31 9.91
N PHE A 164 -3.53 -7.58 10.00
CA PHE A 164 -4.55 -8.00 10.96
C PHE A 164 -4.06 -7.85 12.41
N LYS A 165 -2.79 -8.17 12.68
CA LYS A 165 -2.18 -7.91 13.98
C LYS A 165 -2.30 -6.43 14.34
N HIS A 166 -1.85 -5.52 13.47
CA HIS A 166 -1.95 -4.08 13.69
C HIS A 166 -3.41 -3.62 13.92
N ALA A 167 -4.36 -4.18 13.18
CA ALA A 167 -5.78 -3.88 13.38
C ALA A 167 -6.30 -4.32 14.76
N TYR A 168 -5.83 -5.46 15.27
CA TYR A 168 -6.25 -6.02 16.55
C TYR A 168 -5.55 -5.34 17.72
N THR A 169 -4.20 -5.31 17.73
CA THR A 169 -3.39 -4.83 18.86
C THR A 169 -3.35 -3.31 18.98
N THR A 170 -3.67 -2.57 17.89
CA THR A 170 -3.56 -1.10 17.82
C THR A 170 -2.19 -0.55 18.19
N ASP A 171 -1.14 -1.33 18.04
CA ASP A 171 0.26 -0.98 18.31
C ASP A 171 0.75 0.25 17.51
N PHE A 172 0.03 0.58 16.43
CA PHE A 172 0.28 1.81 15.68
C PHE A 172 0.04 3.09 16.50
N LEU A 173 -0.71 3.04 17.59
CA LEU A 173 -0.94 4.19 18.49
C LEU A 173 0.36 4.66 19.15
N GLU A 174 1.29 3.77 19.45
CA GLU A 174 2.60 4.09 20.03
C GLU A 174 3.42 5.06 19.16
N LYS A 175 3.13 5.08 17.86
CA LYS A 175 3.78 5.99 16.90
C LYS A 175 3.30 7.43 17.01
N PHE A 176 2.29 7.70 17.82
CA PHE A 176 1.73 9.03 18.04
C PHE A 176 2.13 9.60 19.39
N SER A 177 2.15 10.93 19.51
CA SER A 177 2.39 11.60 20.81
C SER A 177 1.10 11.60 21.63
N LEU A 178 0.72 10.45 22.20
CA LEU A 178 -0.53 10.25 22.93
C LEU A 178 -0.81 11.31 24.01
N PRO A 179 0.16 11.79 24.82
CA PRO A 179 -0.13 12.79 25.85
C PRO A 179 -0.60 14.14 25.29
N ALA A 180 -0.33 14.42 24.00
CA ALA A 180 -0.72 15.65 23.33
C ALA A 180 -2.01 15.52 22.50
N LEU A 181 -2.59 14.32 22.43
CA LEU A 181 -3.81 14.05 21.65
C LEU A 181 -5.04 14.13 22.56
N SER A 182 -6.09 14.85 22.11
CA SER A 182 -7.40 14.75 22.75
C SER A 182 -7.96 13.32 22.55
N GLN A 183 -8.75 12.84 23.50
CA GLN A 183 -9.43 11.52 23.43
C GLN A 183 -10.18 11.32 22.09
N ARG A 184 -10.75 12.42 21.52
CA ARG A 184 -11.44 12.38 20.23
C ARG A 184 -10.50 12.02 19.09
N ILE A 185 -9.28 12.56 19.07
CA ILE A 185 -8.29 12.28 18.02
C ILE A 185 -7.78 10.86 18.18
N GLU A 186 -7.48 10.41 19.38
CA GLU A 186 -7.05 9.03 19.66
C GLU A 186 -8.09 8.02 19.18
N LYS A 187 -9.37 8.24 19.51
CA LYS A 187 -10.47 7.40 19.00
C LYS A 187 -10.54 7.40 17.49
N SER A 188 -10.36 8.55 16.84
CA SER A 188 -10.34 8.66 15.37
C SER A 188 -9.18 7.87 14.76
N VAL A 189 -7.97 7.97 15.32
CA VAL A 189 -6.79 7.19 14.89
C VAL A 189 -7.05 5.70 15.04
N THR A 190 -7.63 5.29 16.17
CA THR A 190 -7.93 3.88 16.46
C THR A 190 -8.93 3.31 15.44
N VAL A 191 -10.04 3.99 15.21
CA VAL A 191 -11.09 3.50 14.31
C VAL A 191 -10.60 3.47 12.86
N THR A 192 -10.02 4.57 12.38
CA THR A 192 -9.53 4.64 10.99
C THR A 192 -8.37 3.67 10.76
N GLY A 193 -7.50 3.50 11.73
CA GLY A 193 -6.41 2.53 11.69
C GLY A 193 -6.94 1.09 11.63
N ARG A 194 -7.79 0.69 12.57
CA ARG A 194 -8.36 -0.67 12.59
C ARG A 194 -9.04 -1.04 11.28
N LEU A 195 -9.97 -0.21 10.80
CA LEU A 195 -10.70 -0.46 9.55
C LEU A 195 -9.75 -0.48 8.34
N GLY A 196 -8.83 0.46 8.27
CA GLY A 196 -7.87 0.55 7.18
C GLY A 196 -6.90 -0.63 7.13
N TYR A 197 -6.33 -1.03 8.26
CA TYR A 197 -5.44 -2.18 8.32
C TYR A 197 -6.18 -3.49 8.02
N THR A 198 -7.43 -3.66 8.48
CA THR A 198 -8.25 -4.82 8.17
C THR A 198 -8.51 -4.94 6.66
N ALA A 199 -8.94 -3.87 6.00
CA ALA A 199 -9.19 -3.88 4.55
C ALA A 199 -7.93 -4.26 3.74
N ARG A 200 -6.76 -3.72 4.13
CA ARG A 200 -5.48 -4.09 3.53
C ARG A 200 -5.10 -5.53 3.79
N GLY A 201 -5.36 -6.03 5.00
CA GLY A 201 -5.14 -7.43 5.37
C GLY A 201 -5.91 -8.38 4.45
N VAL A 202 -7.19 -8.10 4.22
CA VAL A 202 -8.04 -8.88 3.30
C VAL A 202 -7.46 -8.90 1.89
N VAL A 203 -7.13 -7.74 1.33
CA VAL A 203 -6.57 -7.66 -0.02
C VAL A 203 -5.22 -8.37 -0.12
N TYR A 204 -4.32 -8.21 0.85
CA TYR A 204 -3.02 -8.89 0.84
C TYR A 204 -3.17 -10.40 0.99
N SER A 205 -4.16 -10.88 1.76
CA SER A 205 -4.45 -12.32 1.84
C SER A 205 -4.81 -12.89 0.47
N LEU A 206 -5.70 -12.23 -0.27
CA LEU A 206 -6.08 -12.68 -1.60
C LEU A 206 -4.89 -12.63 -2.58
N VAL A 207 -4.15 -11.52 -2.60
CA VAL A 207 -3.01 -11.38 -3.50
C VAL A 207 -1.93 -12.43 -3.20
N GLY A 208 -1.60 -12.65 -1.93
CA GLY A 208 -0.64 -13.70 -1.53
C GLY A 208 -1.08 -15.10 -1.94
N SER A 209 -2.39 -15.40 -1.76
CA SER A 209 -2.96 -16.68 -2.19
C SER A 209 -2.88 -16.86 -3.71
N PHE A 210 -3.07 -15.81 -4.52
CA PHE A 210 -2.94 -15.89 -5.97
C PHE A 210 -1.51 -16.23 -6.42
N PHE A 211 -0.50 -15.69 -5.75
CA PHE A 211 0.89 -16.03 -6.05
C PHE A 211 1.22 -17.48 -5.70
N ILE A 212 0.73 -17.98 -4.56
CA ILE A 212 0.91 -19.39 -4.19
C ILE A 212 0.19 -20.31 -5.16
N LEU A 213 -1.06 -19.97 -5.52
CA LEU A 213 -1.84 -20.74 -6.49
C LEU A 213 -1.17 -20.76 -7.86
N ALA A 214 -0.61 -19.64 -8.32
CA ALA A 214 0.14 -19.55 -9.56
C ALA A 214 1.35 -20.49 -9.57
N ALA A 215 2.07 -20.57 -8.46
CA ALA A 215 3.21 -21.48 -8.33
C ALA A 215 2.76 -22.95 -8.29
N PHE A 216 1.71 -23.25 -7.51
CA PHE A 216 1.18 -24.61 -7.36
C PHE A 216 0.65 -25.18 -8.70
N LEU A 217 -0.06 -24.36 -9.47
CA LEU A 217 -0.58 -24.75 -10.79
C LEU A 217 0.43 -24.55 -11.92
N SER A 218 1.63 -24.06 -11.64
CA SER A 218 2.64 -23.67 -12.65
C SER A 218 2.06 -22.74 -13.73
N ASN A 219 1.07 -21.90 -13.34
CA ASN A 219 0.34 -21.03 -14.24
C ASN A 219 0.49 -19.55 -13.84
N PRO A 220 1.31 -18.75 -14.54
CA PRO A 220 1.51 -17.34 -14.23
C PRO A 220 0.23 -16.51 -14.27
N SER A 221 -0.81 -16.94 -15.00
CA SER A 221 -2.07 -16.20 -15.12
C SER A 221 -2.88 -16.20 -13.82
N GLU A 222 -2.59 -17.11 -12.90
CA GLU A 222 -3.19 -17.12 -11.57
C GLU A 222 -2.62 -16.03 -10.64
N ALA A 223 -1.38 -15.57 -10.88
CA ALA A 223 -0.84 -14.46 -10.14
C ALA A 223 -1.59 -13.15 -10.45
N GLY A 224 -2.00 -12.44 -9.40
CA GLY A 224 -2.77 -11.21 -9.57
C GLY A 224 -2.55 -10.23 -8.42
N GLY A 225 -2.81 -8.95 -8.71
CA GLY A 225 -2.76 -7.87 -7.72
C GLY A 225 -4.14 -7.46 -7.23
N LEU A 226 -4.24 -6.20 -6.77
CA LEU A 226 -5.47 -5.63 -6.24
C LEU A 226 -6.68 -5.82 -7.18
N GLN A 227 -6.51 -5.65 -8.48
CA GLN A 227 -7.60 -5.79 -9.43
C GLN A 227 -8.18 -7.22 -9.43
N LYS A 228 -7.34 -8.26 -9.53
CA LYS A 228 -7.80 -9.67 -9.45
C LYS A 228 -8.46 -9.95 -8.10
N ALA A 229 -7.94 -9.38 -6.99
CA ALA A 229 -8.56 -9.51 -5.68
C ALA A 229 -9.98 -8.94 -5.65
N LEU A 230 -10.20 -7.75 -6.24
CA LEU A 230 -11.52 -7.14 -6.31
C LEU A 230 -12.47 -7.92 -7.25
N GLU A 231 -11.98 -8.40 -8.40
CA GLU A 231 -12.75 -9.26 -9.30
C GLU A 231 -13.18 -10.57 -8.61
N THR A 232 -12.29 -11.18 -7.83
CA THR A 232 -12.60 -12.38 -7.03
C THR A 232 -13.62 -12.10 -5.94
N LEU A 233 -13.53 -10.98 -5.26
CA LEU A 233 -14.53 -10.57 -4.27
C LEU A 233 -15.89 -10.30 -4.92
N MET A 234 -15.93 -9.71 -6.13
CA MET A 234 -17.17 -9.44 -6.85
C MET A 234 -17.93 -10.73 -7.20
N GLN A 235 -17.23 -11.82 -7.44
CA GLN A 235 -17.82 -13.12 -7.75
C GLN A 235 -18.39 -13.85 -6.52
N GLN A 236 -18.08 -13.37 -5.31
CA GLN A 236 -18.59 -13.98 -4.08
C GLN A 236 -20.05 -13.60 -3.82
N PRO A 237 -20.81 -14.40 -3.05
CA PRO A 237 -22.08 -13.96 -2.51
C PRO A 237 -21.91 -12.60 -1.81
N PHE A 238 -22.82 -11.65 -2.07
CA PHE A 238 -22.71 -10.27 -1.58
C PHE A 238 -21.47 -9.49 -2.06
N GLY A 239 -20.86 -9.88 -3.20
CA GLY A 239 -19.66 -9.27 -3.78
C GLY A 239 -19.64 -7.73 -3.80
N PRO A 240 -20.71 -7.03 -4.25
CA PRO A 240 -20.76 -5.57 -4.21
C PRO A 240 -20.57 -4.99 -2.81
N TYR A 241 -21.16 -5.60 -1.78
CA TYR A 241 -21.00 -5.15 -0.38
C TYR A 241 -19.58 -5.39 0.14
N LEU A 242 -18.95 -6.52 -0.24
CA LEU A 242 -17.57 -6.83 0.13
C LEU A 242 -16.61 -5.79 -0.49
N ILE A 243 -16.80 -5.46 -1.75
CA ILE A 243 -15.98 -4.45 -2.43
C ILE A 243 -16.23 -3.06 -1.82
N ALA A 244 -17.48 -2.71 -1.52
CA ALA A 244 -17.80 -1.44 -0.85
C ALA A 244 -17.11 -1.35 0.52
N ALA A 245 -17.11 -2.43 1.30
CA ALA A 245 -16.41 -2.50 2.58
C ALA A 245 -14.90 -2.32 2.43
N VAL A 246 -14.28 -2.95 1.41
CA VAL A 246 -12.86 -2.77 1.10
C VAL A 246 -12.58 -1.32 0.67
N GLY A 247 -13.39 -0.73 -0.20
CA GLY A 247 -13.24 0.66 -0.64
C GLY A 247 -13.35 1.66 0.52
N ALA A 248 -14.35 1.49 1.38
CA ALA A 248 -14.49 2.28 2.60
C ALA A 248 -13.27 2.09 3.53
N GLY A 249 -12.77 0.88 3.69
CA GLY A 249 -11.58 0.57 4.46
C GLY A 249 -10.33 1.26 3.92
N PHE A 250 -10.16 1.34 2.60
CA PHE A 250 -9.05 2.10 2.00
C PHE A 250 -9.17 3.60 2.24
N ILE A 251 -10.38 4.18 2.20
CA ILE A 251 -10.60 5.58 2.60
C ILE A 251 -10.21 5.76 4.08
N MET A 252 -10.65 4.87 4.96
CA MET A 252 -10.27 4.91 6.38
C MET A 252 -8.76 4.82 6.57
N PHE A 253 -8.07 3.98 5.80
CA PHE A 253 -6.60 3.93 5.83
C PHE A 253 -5.96 5.24 5.34
N GLY A 254 -6.53 5.87 4.31
CA GLY A 254 -6.09 7.19 3.86
C GLY A 254 -6.25 8.26 4.93
N LEU A 255 -7.39 8.29 5.63
CA LEU A 255 -7.63 9.18 6.77
C LEU A 255 -6.66 8.90 7.93
N TYR A 256 -6.37 7.64 8.23
CA TYR A 256 -5.33 7.26 9.18
C TYR A 256 -3.96 7.83 8.78
N CYS A 257 -3.57 7.73 7.49
CA CYS A 257 -2.33 8.31 6.99
C CYS A 257 -2.30 9.85 7.10
N ALA A 258 -3.45 10.53 6.97
CA ALA A 258 -3.56 11.98 7.21
C ALA A 258 -3.28 12.32 8.67
N LEU A 259 -3.80 11.51 9.60
CA LEU A 259 -3.52 11.67 11.02
C LEU A 259 -2.05 11.37 11.33
N GLU A 260 -1.44 10.36 10.69
CA GLU A 260 0.02 10.13 10.78
C GLU A 260 0.82 11.34 10.28
N ALA A 261 0.45 11.94 9.15
CA ALA A 261 1.15 13.12 8.62
C ALA A 261 1.16 14.29 9.60
N LYS A 262 0.10 14.42 10.39
CA LYS A 262 -0.08 15.55 11.31
C LYS A 262 0.48 15.28 12.72
N TYR A 263 0.28 14.09 13.26
CA TYR A 263 0.45 13.82 14.69
C TYR A 263 1.53 12.76 15.02
N ARG A 264 2.17 12.15 14.00
CA ARG A 264 3.20 11.14 14.25
C ARG A 264 4.43 11.74 14.88
N LYS A 265 5.00 11.04 15.87
CA LYS A 265 6.35 11.31 16.40
C LYS A 265 7.37 11.04 15.29
N ILE A 266 8.22 12.01 15.00
CA ILE A 266 9.35 11.86 14.09
C ILE A 266 10.55 12.40 14.86
N ASP A 267 11.33 11.51 15.43
CA ASP A 267 12.56 11.79 16.15
C ASP A 267 13.76 11.90 15.20
#